data_8e2f79381e3f63e22fd6f9b69823c791
#
_entry.id   8e2f79381e3f63e22fd6f9b69823c791
#
_cell.length_a   1.000
_cell.length_b   1.000
_cell.length_c   1.000
_cell.angle_alpha   90.00
_cell.angle_beta   90.00
_cell.angle_gamma   90.00
#
_symmetry.space_group_name_H-M   'P 1'
#
loop_
_entity.id
_entity.type
_entity.pdbx_description
1 polymer ?
#
loop_
_entity_poly.entity_id
_entity_poly.type
_entity_poly.pdbx_seq_one_letter_code
_entity_poly.pdbx_strand_id
1 'polypeptide(L)'
;MLFQERVRVTACALMLLSASASPVIAAPTQAKEHENTATLAADHGLSEAAQQYLMHYPSRSGVDGHSPRVDSAAVFIPKGKAPEGGWPVVVWAHGTVGVAGQCAPSLNERTVRDKQYLNTWLSLGYAIVAPDYAGLGSEGVHHYLNARGEAWSILDGVRAALRQFPLKNELTLVGQSQGAHAAFSSAGFQPQYAPELNIRATVLTGTPYFAIGTTAADILPPAKGDNQNAGDPKIPYIFYIYLAAADADPSLKPEDYFQDSALPLLEQAKNLCITPLTQKTMRAGLNAGNTLKPAIESLLSNGINTMLYPTMHIQHPVFIGIGSADINVPTTMQLRFADAVKAAGTQAEVQVYEGLDHSGTVNPSLRDSVPFLIRGDVVKKE
;
A
#
# COMPACT_ATOMS: atom_id res chain seq x y z
N MET A 1 43.04 75.14 -45.40
CA MET A 1 42.32 75.60 -44.26
C MET A 1 40.89 75.09 -44.34
N LEU A 2 40.57 74.01 -43.77
CA LEU A 2 39.30 73.33 -43.88
C LEU A 2 38.68 73.25 -42.48
N PHE A 3 37.52 73.93 -42.32
CA PHE A 3 36.66 73.84 -41.13
C PHE A 3 35.89 72.55 -41.16
N GLN A 4 35.95 71.81 -40.12
CA GLN A 4 35.06 70.67 -39.89
C GLN A 4 34.02 71.07 -38.89
N GLU A 5 32.76 71.08 -39.32
CA GLU A 5 31.57 71.18 -38.47
C GLU A 5 31.30 69.85 -37.81
N ARG A 6 31.14 69.87 -36.52
CA ARG A 6 30.67 68.72 -35.72
C ARG A 6 29.15 68.80 -35.58
N VAL A 7 28.46 67.85 -36.18
CA VAL A 7 27.03 67.60 -35.94
C VAL A 7 26.89 66.77 -34.67
N ARG A 8 26.17 67.36 -33.67
CA ARG A 8 25.75 66.65 -32.47
C ARG A 8 24.42 65.95 -32.75
N VAL A 9 24.40 64.61 -32.76
CA VAL A 9 23.20 63.79 -32.80
C VAL A 9 22.78 63.50 -31.36
N THR A 10 21.62 64.02 -30.95
CA THR A 10 20.99 63.72 -29.67
C THR A 10 20.16 62.46 -29.83
N ALA A 11 20.61 61.33 -29.21
CA ALA A 11 19.86 60.11 -29.18
C ALA A 11 18.81 60.16 -28.07
N CYS A 12 17.53 60.17 -28.44
CA CYS A 12 16.40 59.93 -27.53
C CYS A 12 16.29 58.43 -27.29
N ALA A 13 16.60 57.98 -26.05
CA ALA A 13 16.35 56.61 -25.64
C ALA A 13 14.88 56.46 -25.25
N LEU A 14 14.09 55.75 -26.04
CA LEU A 14 12.79 55.22 -25.64
C LEU A 14 12.99 54.03 -24.76
N MET A 15 12.66 54.12 -23.46
CA MET A 15 12.52 52.97 -22.58
C MET A 15 11.19 52.26 -22.87
N LEU A 16 11.24 51.14 -23.52
CA LEU A 16 10.13 50.19 -23.61
C LEU A 16 10.06 49.40 -22.28
N LEU A 17 9.07 49.71 -21.43
CA LEU A 17 8.67 48.86 -20.32
C LEU A 17 7.99 47.62 -20.89
N SER A 18 8.70 46.51 -20.94
CA SER A 18 8.12 45.19 -21.17
C SER A 18 7.49 44.67 -19.88
N ALA A 19 6.17 44.76 -19.78
CA ALA A 19 5.40 44.08 -18.76
C ALA A 19 5.49 42.57 -19.01
N SER A 20 6.32 41.85 -18.24
CA SER A 20 6.34 40.40 -18.20
C SER A 20 5.09 39.90 -17.46
N ALA A 21 4.05 39.51 -18.23
CA ALA A 21 2.94 38.75 -17.71
C ALA A 21 3.45 37.34 -17.37
N SER A 22 3.64 37.02 -16.07
CA SER A 22 3.85 35.65 -15.61
C SER A 22 2.59 34.84 -15.93
N PRO A 23 2.71 33.65 -16.53
CA PRO A 23 1.55 32.79 -16.72
C PRO A 23 1.04 32.36 -15.33
N VAL A 24 -0.18 32.78 -15.00
CA VAL A 24 -0.94 32.19 -13.90
C VAL A 24 -1.20 30.74 -14.32
N ILE A 25 -0.44 29.80 -13.75
CA ILE A 25 -0.74 28.37 -13.90
C ILE A 25 -2.04 28.14 -13.14
N ALA A 26 -3.15 28.07 -13.90
CA ALA A 26 -4.43 27.66 -13.35
C ALA A 26 -4.25 26.27 -12.73
N ALA A 27 -4.54 26.15 -11.43
CA ALA A 27 -4.60 24.87 -10.75
C ALA A 27 -5.62 23.97 -11.49
N PRO A 28 -5.34 22.67 -11.65
CA PRO A 28 -6.16 21.82 -12.49
C PRO A 28 -7.57 21.70 -11.94
N THR A 29 -8.52 22.24 -12.65
CA THR A 29 -9.98 22.14 -12.41
C THR A 29 -10.48 20.70 -12.57
N GLN A 30 -9.70 19.81 -13.13
CA GLN A 30 -10.03 18.39 -13.34
C GLN A 30 -10.10 17.54 -12.07
N ALA A 31 -9.46 17.94 -10.96
CA ALA A 31 -9.44 17.14 -9.73
C ALA A 31 -10.82 17.01 -9.05
N LYS A 32 -11.72 17.97 -9.24
CA LYS A 32 -13.05 17.97 -8.60
C LYS A 32 -14.10 17.09 -9.31
N GLU A 33 -13.92 16.81 -10.59
CA GLU A 33 -14.91 16.01 -11.36
C GLU A 33 -14.88 14.53 -11.03
N HIS A 34 -13.80 14.01 -10.43
CA HIS A 34 -13.62 12.60 -10.11
C HIS A 34 -13.68 12.27 -8.60
N GLU A 35 -13.86 13.29 -7.75
CA GLU A 35 -14.09 13.06 -6.32
C GLU A 35 -15.58 12.81 -6.07
N ASN A 36 -15.94 11.59 -5.73
CA ASN A 36 -17.30 11.20 -5.38
C ASN A 36 -17.29 10.45 -4.05
N THR A 37 -18.24 10.82 -3.17
CA THR A 37 -18.40 10.19 -1.87
C THR A 37 -19.84 9.75 -1.70
N ALA A 38 -20.02 8.47 -1.40
CA ALA A 38 -21.32 7.85 -1.11
C ALA A 38 -21.30 7.21 0.28
N THR A 39 -22.48 6.96 0.86
CA THR A 39 -22.56 6.17 2.08
C THR A 39 -22.08 4.74 1.80
N LEU A 40 -21.20 4.21 2.65
CA LEU A 40 -20.76 2.83 2.58
C LEU A 40 -21.92 1.88 2.89
N ALA A 41 -22.00 0.74 2.21
CA ALA A 41 -22.99 -0.30 2.50
C ALA A 41 -22.88 -0.75 3.97
N ALA A 42 -24.02 -0.94 4.63
CA ALA A 42 -24.07 -1.17 6.08
C ALA A 42 -23.34 -2.44 6.52
N ASP A 43 -23.39 -3.50 5.73
CA ASP A 43 -22.72 -4.78 5.95
C ASP A 43 -21.19 -4.71 5.75
N HIS A 44 -20.70 -3.69 5.03
CA HIS A 44 -19.26 -3.40 4.88
C HIS A 44 -18.72 -2.49 6.00
N GLY A 45 -19.59 -2.05 6.90
CA GLY A 45 -19.32 -1.05 7.93
C GLY A 45 -18.61 -1.55 9.17
N LEU A 46 -18.30 -0.59 10.06
CA LEU A 46 -17.70 -0.79 11.37
C LEU A 46 -18.64 -0.25 12.46
N SER A 47 -18.86 -1.01 13.53
CA SER A 47 -19.83 -0.67 14.59
C SER A 47 -19.46 0.57 15.39
N GLU A 48 -18.16 0.88 15.49
CA GLU A 48 -17.68 2.08 16.21
C GLU A 48 -17.58 3.32 15.34
N ALA A 49 -17.91 3.24 14.05
CA ALA A 49 -18.05 4.40 13.18
C ALA A 49 -19.41 5.10 13.41
N ALA A 50 -19.39 6.43 13.56
CA ALA A 50 -20.60 7.27 13.52
C ALA A 50 -21.05 7.53 12.08
N GLN A 51 -20.09 7.66 11.17
CA GLN A 51 -20.30 7.87 9.74
C GLN A 51 -19.30 7.04 8.95
N GLN A 52 -19.71 6.53 7.81
CA GLN A 52 -18.88 5.69 6.97
C GLN A 52 -19.19 5.88 5.50
N TYR A 53 -18.13 5.95 4.70
CA TYR A 53 -18.22 6.39 3.32
C TYR A 53 -17.40 5.50 2.39
N LEU A 54 -17.91 5.32 1.17
CA LEU A 54 -17.13 4.93 0.00
C LEU A 54 -16.71 6.21 -0.72
N MET A 55 -15.42 6.46 -0.82
CA MET A 55 -14.83 7.61 -1.49
C MET A 55 -14.10 7.16 -2.75
N HIS A 56 -14.40 7.79 -3.90
CA HIS A 56 -13.58 7.70 -5.10
C HIS A 56 -12.73 8.96 -5.21
N TYR A 57 -11.48 8.81 -5.62
CA TYR A 57 -10.52 9.92 -5.66
C TYR A 57 -9.56 9.83 -6.85
N PRO A 58 -9.15 10.98 -7.39
CA PRO A 58 -8.13 11.01 -8.43
C PRO A 58 -6.79 10.56 -7.85
N SER A 59 -6.11 9.70 -8.58
CA SER A 59 -4.79 9.16 -8.27
C SER A 59 -3.92 9.13 -9.51
N ARG A 60 -2.67 8.77 -9.33
CA ARG A 60 -1.71 8.57 -10.40
C ARG A 60 -1.21 7.14 -10.40
N SER A 61 -1.09 6.56 -11.59
CA SER A 61 -0.54 5.21 -11.75
C SER A 61 0.91 5.13 -11.26
N GLY A 62 1.14 4.35 -10.22
CA GLY A 62 2.50 4.02 -9.78
C GLY A 62 3.18 3.00 -10.68
N VAL A 63 2.47 2.33 -11.59
CA VAL A 63 3.05 1.38 -12.53
C VAL A 63 3.88 2.12 -13.59
N ASP A 64 3.27 3.04 -14.32
CA ASP A 64 3.94 3.85 -15.35
C ASP A 64 4.47 5.20 -14.83
N GLY A 65 4.02 5.65 -13.66
CA GLY A 65 4.46 6.88 -13.00
C GLY A 65 3.74 8.16 -13.45
N HIS A 66 2.77 8.10 -14.35
CA HIS A 66 2.17 9.31 -14.91
C HIS A 66 0.68 9.24 -15.26
N SER A 67 0.14 8.09 -15.66
CA SER A 67 -1.25 7.99 -16.11
C SER A 67 -2.25 8.34 -15.02
N PRO A 68 -3.30 9.11 -15.31
CA PRO A 68 -4.35 9.41 -14.36
C PRO A 68 -5.18 8.16 -14.05
N ARG A 69 -5.65 8.07 -12.81
CA ARG A 69 -6.52 7.02 -12.31
C ARG A 69 -7.62 7.59 -11.43
N VAL A 70 -8.66 6.81 -11.23
CA VAL A 70 -9.61 6.99 -10.13
C VAL A 70 -9.56 5.73 -9.28
N ASP A 71 -9.16 5.88 -8.03
CA ASP A 71 -9.08 4.79 -7.06
C ASP A 71 -10.16 4.95 -5.98
N SER A 72 -10.33 3.97 -5.10
CA SER A 72 -11.35 3.96 -4.06
C SER A 72 -10.80 3.70 -2.66
N ALA A 73 -11.54 4.19 -1.65
CA ALA A 73 -11.27 3.96 -0.24
C ALA A 73 -12.56 3.92 0.57
N ALA A 74 -12.57 3.16 1.65
CA ALA A 74 -13.55 3.35 2.70
C ALA A 74 -13.02 4.38 3.71
N VAL A 75 -13.90 5.26 4.22
CA VAL A 75 -13.59 6.24 5.26
C VAL A 75 -14.55 6.07 6.42
N PHE A 76 -14.01 5.98 7.63
CA PHE A 76 -14.78 5.78 8.86
C PHE A 76 -14.47 6.89 9.85
N ILE A 77 -15.51 7.60 10.27
CA ILE A 77 -15.45 8.67 11.26
C ILE A 77 -15.90 8.10 12.61
N PRO A 78 -15.10 8.22 13.69
CA PRO A 78 -15.46 7.64 14.98
C PRO A 78 -16.66 8.34 15.63
N LYS A 79 -17.25 7.68 16.61
CA LYS A 79 -18.29 8.25 17.46
C LYS A 79 -17.74 9.36 18.35
N GLY A 80 -18.59 10.31 18.72
CA GLY A 80 -18.23 11.41 19.60
C GLY A 80 -18.01 12.74 18.89
N LYS A 81 -17.34 13.66 19.58
CA LYS A 81 -17.03 14.99 19.05
C LYS A 81 -15.59 15.04 18.56
N ALA A 82 -15.39 15.53 17.35
CA ALA A 82 -14.06 15.71 16.81
C ALA A 82 -13.23 16.63 17.71
N PRO A 83 -11.95 16.30 17.95
CA PRO A 83 -10.99 17.22 18.59
C PRO A 83 -10.81 18.49 17.75
N GLU A 84 -10.22 19.52 18.37
CA GLU A 84 -9.81 20.70 17.62
C GLU A 84 -8.84 20.33 16.48
N GLY A 85 -9.12 20.82 15.30
CA GLY A 85 -8.37 20.49 14.07
C GLY A 85 -8.77 19.19 13.39
N GLY A 86 -9.76 18.44 13.91
CA GLY A 86 -10.24 17.19 13.32
C GLY A 86 -9.72 15.92 13.99
N TRP A 87 -10.13 14.77 13.48
CA TRP A 87 -9.71 13.47 13.97
C TRP A 87 -8.31 13.09 13.50
N PRO A 88 -7.41 12.60 14.36
CA PRO A 88 -6.17 11.93 13.90
C PRO A 88 -6.54 10.69 13.08
N VAL A 89 -5.67 10.30 12.15
CA VAL A 89 -6.01 9.30 11.13
C VAL A 89 -5.15 8.07 11.26
N VAL A 90 -5.78 6.91 11.30
CA VAL A 90 -5.20 5.62 10.94
C VAL A 90 -5.44 5.39 9.45
N VAL A 91 -4.36 5.26 8.69
CA VAL A 91 -4.40 4.84 7.29
C VAL A 91 -4.24 3.32 7.26
N TRP A 92 -5.35 2.62 7.03
CA TRP A 92 -5.37 1.15 7.03
C TRP A 92 -5.02 0.59 5.67
N ALA A 93 -3.86 -0.03 5.58
CA ALA A 93 -3.41 -0.80 4.44
C ALA A 93 -3.72 -2.29 4.67
N HIS A 94 -4.70 -2.81 3.91
CA HIS A 94 -5.23 -4.16 4.08
C HIS A 94 -4.30 -5.24 3.51
N GLY A 95 -4.40 -6.47 4.03
CA GLY A 95 -3.73 -7.65 3.51
C GLY A 95 -4.32 -8.12 2.17
N THR A 96 -3.74 -9.16 1.60
CA THR A 96 -4.15 -9.72 0.30
C THR A 96 -5.62 -10.11 0.29
N VAL A 97 -6.36 -9.60 -0.70
CA VAL A 97 -7.78 -9.91 -0.95
C VAL A 97 -8.01 -10.57 -2.30
N GLY A 98 -7.09 -10.43 -3.23
CA GLY A 98 -7.16 -10.85 -4.63
C GLY A 98 -6.62 -9.76 -5.54
N VAL A 99 -6.73 -9.96 -6.85
CA VAL A 99 -6.33 -8.98 -7.89
C VAL A 99 -7.51 -8.48 -8.73
N ALA A 100 -8.67 -9.08 -8.56
CA ALA A 100 -9.90 -8.68 -9.26
C ALA A 100 -10.56 -7.49 -8.55
N GLY A 101 -11.08 -6.52 -9.31
CA GLY A 101 -11.69 -5.29 -8.79
C GLY A 101 -12.79 -5.54 -7.74
N GLN A 102 -13.62 -6.58 -7.94
CA GLN A 102 -14.68 -6.96 -7.00
C GLN A 102 -14.16 -7.45 -5.63
N CYS A 103 -12.87 -7.73 -5.48
CA CYS A 103 -12.27 -8.14 -4.21
C CYS A 103 -11.94 -6.97 -3.28
N ALA A 104 -12.16 -5.73 -3.71
CA ALA A 104 -11.91 -4.53 -2.91
C ALA A 104 -12.59 -4.59 -1.53
N PRO A 105 -11.88 -4.31 -0.42
CA PRO A 105 -12.47 -4.33 0.91
C PRO A 105 -13.63 -3.36 1.12
N SER A 106 -13.69 -2.26 0.36
CA SER A 106 -14.81 -1.32 0.41
C SER A 106 -16.10 -1.88 -0.20
N LEU A 107 -15.99 -2.91 -1.05
CA LEU A 107 -17.11 -3.59 -1.72
C LEU A 107 -17.49 -4.91 -1.06
N ASN A 108 -16.87 -5.27 0.06
CA ASN A 108 -17.05 -6.56 0.71
C ASN A 108 -17.15 -6.42 2.23
N GLU A 109 -17.81 -7.38 2.86
CA GLU A 109 -17.81 -7.50 4.30
C GLU A 109 -16.38 -7.78 4.80
N ARG A 110 -15.93 -7.00 5.80
CA ARG A 110 -14.62 -7.20 6.42
C ARG A 110 -14.63 -8.44 7.31
N THR A 111 -13.49 -9.11 7.43
CA THR A 111 -13.33 -10.24 8.34
C THR A 111 -13.58 -9.82 9.80
N VAL A 112 -13.97 -10.79 10.65
CA VAL A 112 -14.13 -10.54 12.10
C VAL A 112 -12.85 -9.97 12.71
N ARG A 113 -11.69 -10.48 12.29
CA ARG A 113 -10.39 -9.98 12.71
C ARG A 113 -10.23 -8.48 12.42
N ASP A 114 -10.48 -8.08 11.18
CA ASP A 114 -10.29 -6.68 10.76
C ASP A 114 -11.35 -5.76 11.36
N LYS A 115 -12.60 -6.24 11.51
CA LYS A 115 -13.65 -5.48 12.23
C LYS A 115 -13.22 -5.19 13.67
N GLN A 116 -12.71 -6.18 14.40
CA GLN A 116 -12.23 -5.98 15.78
C GLN A 116 -11.04 -5.01 15.83
N TYR A 117 -10.06 -5.19 14.96
CA TYR A 117 -8.88 -4.34 14.89
C TYR A 117 -9.22 -2.88 14.61
N LEU A 118 -10.02 -2.64 13.58
CA LEU A 118 -10.38 -1.29 13.15
C LEU A 118 -11.36 -0.61 14.12
N ASN A 119 -12.30 -1.35 14.71
CA ASN A 119 -13.17 -0.82 15.76
C ASN A 119 -12.38 -0.37 17.00
N THR A 120 -11.27 -1.04 17.32
CA THR A 120 -10.39 -0.60 18.42
C THR A 120 -9.78 0.78 18.11
N TRP A 121 -9.29 1.01 16.89
CA TRP A 121 -8.76 2.32 16.50
C TRP A 121 -9.82 3.41 16.53
N LEU A 122 -11.04 3.12 16.04
CA LEU A 122 -12.17 4.05 16.14
C LEU A 122 -12.51 4.39 17.59
N SER A 123 -12.55 3.38 18.47
CA SER A 123 -12.82 3.58 19.91
C SER A 123 -11.75 4.41 20.60
N LEU A 124 -10.53 4.40 20.09
CA LEU A 124 -9.43 5.25 20.57
C LEU A 124 -9.48 6.67 20.00
N GLY A 125 -10.48 7.00 19.18
CA GLY A 125 -10.66 8.34 18.62
C GLY A 125 -9.87 8.61 17.35
N TYR A 126 -9.42 7.59 16.62
CA TYR A 126 -8.85 7.73 15.29
C TYR A 126 -9.93 7.56 14.23
N ALA A 127 -9.99 8.47 13.26
CA ALA A 127 -10.68 8.17 12.01
C ALA A 127 -9.85 7.18 11.18
N ILE A 128 -10.52 6.41 10.31
CA ILE A 128 -9.84 5.45 9.46
C ILE A 128 -10.02 5.84 8.00
N VAL A 129 -8.92 5.91 7.26
CA VAL A 129 -8.89 5.95 5.81
C VAL A 129 -8.32 4.63 5.34
N ALA A 130 -9.12 3.85 4.61
CA ALA A 130 -8.79 2.50 4.17
C ALA A 130 -8.85 2.39 2.64
N PRO A 131 -7.77 2.77 1.92
CA PRO A 131 -7.69 2.63 0.47
C PRO A 131 -7.76 1.17 0.03
N ASP A 132 -8.42 0.93 -1.12
CA ASP A 132 -8.52 -0.40 -1.72
C ASP A 132 -7.30 -0.77 -2.56
N TYR A 133 -6.44 0.18 -2.90
CA TYR A 133 -5.33 0.17 -3.84
C TYR A 133 -5.76 0.22 -5.32
N ALA A 134 -4.84 0.68 -6.17
CA ALA A 134 -5.05 0.75 -7.61
C ALA A 134 -5.46 -0.61 -8.20
N GLY A 135 -6.56 -0.66 -8.97
CA GLY A 135 -7.09 -1.86 -9.60
C GLY A 135 -8.00 -2.71 -8.70
N LEU A 136 -8.19 -2.35 -7.43
CA LEU A 136 -9.23 -2.91 -6.55
C LEU A 136 -10.34 -1.87 -6.36
N GLY A 137 -11.59 -2.23 -6.64
CA GLY A 137 -12.72 -1.30 -6.62
C GLY A 137 -12.65 -0.19 -7.68
N SER A 138 -11.70 -0.27 -8.58
CA SER A 138 -11.40 0.70 -9.63
C SER A 138 -10.99 0.01 -10.93
N GLU A 139 -10.85 0.78 -12.02
CA GLU A 139 -10.48 0.23 -13.32
C GLU A 139 -9.03 -0.25 -13.37
N GLY A 140 -8.77 -1.25 -14.23
CA GLY A 140 -7.47 -1.83 -14.50
C GLY A 140 -7.14 -3.03 -13.60
N VAL A 141 -5.96 -3.59 -13.80
CA VAL A 141 -5.46 -4.74 -13.02
C VAL A 141 -4.78 -4.24 -11.74
N HIS A 142 -5.01 -4.94 -10.64
CA HIS A 142 -4.23 -4.73 -9.44
C HIS A 142 -2.84 -5.34 -9.58
N HIS A 143 -1.82 -4.50 -9.66
CA HIS A 143 -0.43 -4.92 -9.69
C HIS A 143 0.03 -5.30 -8.29
N TYR A 144 -0.24 -6.55 -7.92
CA TYR A 144 0.01 -7.13 -6.61
C TYR A 144 1.46 -6.93 -6.16
N LEU A 145 1.67 -6.36 -4.95
CA LEU A 145 2.96 -6.03 -4.36
C LEU A 145 3.80 -5.02 -5.18
N ASN A 146 3.19 -4.24 -6.07
CA ASN A 146 3.88 -3.12 -6.68
C ASN A 146 4.01 -1.98 -5.68
N ALA A 147 5.21 -1.83 -5.10
CA ALA A 147 5.48 -0.89 -4.01
C ALA A 147 5.05 0.55 -4.32
N ARG A 148 5.35 1.04 -5.52
CA ARG A 148 4.99 2.39 -5.97
C ARG A 148 3.49 2.51 -6.27
N GLY A 149 2.91 1.48 -6.92
CA GLY A 149 1.50 1.46 -7.28
C GLY A 149 0.59 1.53 -6.05
N GLU A 150 0.87 0.68 -5.05
CA GLU A 150 0.12 0.66 -3.79
C GLU A 150 0.34 1.95 -2.98
N ALA A 151 1.59 2.40 -2.87
CA ALA A 151 1.94 3.59 -2.09
C ALA A 151 1.29 4.88 -2.64
N TRP A 152 1.32 5.10 -3.96
CA TRP A 152 0.75 6.31 -4.55
C TRP A 152 -0.77 6.32 -4.41
N SER A 153 -1.44 5.19 -4.62
CA SER A 153 -2.88 5.05 -4.38
C SER A 153 -3.24 5.38 -2.92
N ILE A 154 -2.48 4.87 -1.94
CA ILE A 154 -2.68 5.17 -0.51
C ILE A 154 -2.51 6.66 -0.23
N LEU A 155 -1.41 7.26 -0.66
CA LEU A 155 -1.09 8.66 -0.36
C LEU A 155 -2.08 9.63 -0.99
N ASP A 156 -2.53 9.36 -2.23
CA ASP A 156 -3.57 10.16 -2.89
C ASP A 156 -4.94 10.01 -2.21
N GLY A 157 -5.27 8.80 -1.75
CA GLY A 157 -6.49 8.56 -0.95
C GLY A 157 -6.49 9.36 0.35
N VAL A 158 -5.36 9.44 1.03
CA VAL A 158 -5.21 10.29 2.24
C VAL A 158 -5.38 11.77 1.90
N ARG A 159 -4.75 12.25 0.83
CA ARG A 159 -4.94 13.64 0.35
C ARG A 159 -6.41 13.97 0.11
N ALA A 160 -7.11 13.07 -0.57
CA ALA A 160 -8.54 13.24 -0.86
C ALA A 160 -9.36 13.24 0.43
N ALA A 161 -9.10 12.33 1.36
CA ALA A 161 -9.80 12.25 2.63
C ALA A 161 -9.60 13.50 3.50
N LEU A 162 -8.38 14.02 3.58
CA LEU A 162 -8.08 15.26 4.33
C LEU A 162 -8.80 16.49 3.76
N ARG A 163 -9.12 16.51 2.46
CA ARG A 163 -9.89 17.60 1.85
C ARG A 163 -11.39 17.50 2.10
N GLN A 164 -11.92 16.28 2.27
CA GLN A 164 -13.37 16.03 2.26
C GLN A 164 -13.96 15.84 3.66
N PHE A 165 -13.15 15.42 4.64
CA PHE A 165 -13.62 15.03 5.96
C PHE A 165 -12.95 15.84 7.06
N PRO A 166 -13.53 15.94 8.27
CA PRO A 166 -12.96 16.66 9.41
C PRO A 166 -11.79 15.88 10.03
N LEU A 167 -10.74 15.70 9.27
CA LEU A 167 -9.54 14.94 9.60
C LEU A 167 -8.35 15.86 9.85
N LYS A 168 -7.51 15.47 10.77
CA LYS A 168 -6.24 16.14 11.07
C LYS A 168 -5.11 15.50 10.27
N ASN A 169 -4.22 16.31 9.73
CA ASN A 169 -3.02 15.80 9.06
C ASN A 169 -1.99 15.28 10.11
N GLU A 170 -2.44 14.33 10.92
CA GLU A 170 -1.66 13.51 11.84
C GLU A 170 -1.96 12.05 11.55
N LEU A 171 -1.05 11.42 10.79
CA LEU A 171 -1.27 10.14 10.14
C LEU A 171 -0.46 9.04 10.80
N THR A 172 -1.11 7.92 11.09
CA THR A 172 -0.46 6.66 11.42
C THR A 172 -0.73 5.67 10.29
N LEU A 173 0.31 5.23 9.60
CA LEU A 173 0.19 4.15 8.62
C LEU A 173 0.11 2.82 9.37
N VAL A 174 -0.88 2.02 9.06
CA VAL A 174 -1.08 0.71 9.70
C VAL A 174 -1.29 -0.33 8.63
N GLY A 175 -0.48 -1.37 8.60
CA GLY A 175 -0.55 -2.38 7.56
C GLY A 175 -0.36 -3.81 8.04
N GLN A 176 -1.00 -4.74 7.34
CA GLN A 176 -0.89 -6.17 7.59
C GLN A 176 -0.58 -6.93 6.29
N SER A 177 0.45 -7.80 6.28
CA SER A 177 0.80 -8.63 5.12
C SER A 177 1.15 -7.76 3.88
N GLN A 178 0.48 -7.94 2.73
CA GLN A 178 0.55 -7.01 1.60
C GLN A 178 0.41 -5.56 2.06
N GLY A 179 -0.52 -5.29 2.99
CA GLY A 179 -0.71 -3.95 3.52
C GLY A 179 0.46 -3.44 4.36
N ALA A 180 1.20 -4.31 5.03
CA ALA A 180 2.45 -3.91 5.69
C ALA A 180 3.51 -3.50 4.67
N HIS A 181 3.60 -4.21 3.54
CA HIS A 181 4.43 -3.82 2.40
C HIS A 181 3.99 -2.46 1.83
N ALA A 182 2.71 -2.28 1.59
CA ALA A 182 2.15 -1.04 1.05
C ALA A 182 2.33 0.16 2.01
N ALA A 183 2.10 -0.03 3.32
CA ALA A 183 2.28 1.01 4.33
C ALA A 183 3.74 1.45 4.47
N PHE A 184 4.68 0.50 4.54
CA PHE A 184 6.10 0.84 4.61
C PHE A 184 6.61 1.48 3.32
N SER A 185 6.14 1.01 2.15
CA SER A 185 6.41 1.66 0.86
C SER A 185 5.87 3.09 0.81
N SER A 186 4.65 3.31 1.33
CA SER A 186 4.06 4.66 1.43
C SER A 186 4.90 5.58 2.30
N ALA A 187 5.38 5.11 3.45
CA ALA A 187 6.30 5.85 4.31
C ALA A 187 7.58 6.26 3.57
N GLY A 188 8.11 5.36 2.76
CA GLY A 188 9.33 5.59 1.98
C GLY A 188 9.15 6.52 0.77
N PHE A 189 8.00 6.47 0.08
CA PHE A 189 7.70 7.37 -1.04
C PHE A 189 7.18 8.74 -0.59
N GLN A 190 6.63 8.86 0.62
CA GLN A 190 5.98 10.08 1.11
C GLN A 190 6.86 11.34 0.97
N PRO A 191 8.15 11.35 1.33
CA PRO A 191 8.95 12.59 1.29
C PRO A 191 9.07 13.19 -0.11
N GLN A 192 9.01 12.36 -1.17
CA GLN A 192 9.12 12.80 -2.56
C GLN A 192 7.76 12.98 -3.23
N TYR A 193 6.79 12.11 -2.94
CA TYR A 193 5.50 12.07 -3.61
C TYR A 193 4.42 12.91 -2.92
N ALA A 194 4.42 12.93 -1.58
CA ALA A 194 3.41 13.60 -0.76
C ALA A 194 4.04 14.32 0.46
N PRO A 195 5.00 15.25 0.24
CA PRO A 195 5.76 15.88 1.33
C PRO A 195 4.89 16.67 2.32
N GLU A 196 3.68 17.06 1.94
CA GLU A 196 2.73 17.77 2.78
C GLU A 196 2.01 16.86 3.78
N LEU A 197 2.03 15.54 3.61
CA LEU A 197 1.40 14.59 4.53
C LEU A 197 2.29 14.36 5.78
N ASN A 198 1.70 14.54 6.96
CA ASN A 198 2.43 14.40 8.23
C ASN A 198 2.26 13.00 8.81
N ILE A 199 3.11 12.06 8.40
CA ILE A 199 3.13 10.71 8.94
C ILE A 199 3.90 10.71 10.27
N ARG A 200 3.23 10.30 11.36
CA ARG A 200 3.76 10.31 12.73
C ARG A 200 4.39 8.97 13.12
N ALA A 201 3.84 7.89 12.62
CA ALA A 201 4.31 6.54 12.89
C ALA A 201 3.84 5.56 11.82
N THR A 202 4.49 4.39 11.79
CA THR A 202 4.07 3.24 10.97
C THR A 202 3.99 1.99 11.84
N VAL A 203 2.89 1.24 11.75
CA VAL A 203 2.63 -0.01 12.47
C VAL A 203 2.44 -1.14 11.47
N LEU A 204 3.25 -2.17 11.59
CA LEU A 204 3.32 -3.26 10.62
C LEU A 204 3.17 -4.62 11.29
N THR A 205 2.42 -5.55 10.67
CA THR A 205 2.37 -6.96 11.08
C THR A 205 2.47 -7.87 9.86
N GLY A 206 3.22 -8.97 9.98
CA GLY A 206 3.36 -9.94 8.90
C GLY A 206 4.01 -9.37 7.64
N THR A 207 5.06 -8.57 7.78
CA THR A 207 5.66 -7.78 6.70
C THR A 207 6.51 -8.62 5.77
N PRO A 208 6.18 -8.75 4.47
CA PRO A 208 7.06 -9.42 3.50
C PRO A 208 8.29 -8.55 3.20
N TYR A 209 9.41 -9.23 2.93
CA TYR A 209 10.66 -8.58 2.57
C TYR A 209 11.21 -9.10 1.25
N PHE A 210 11.22 -8.23 0.26
CA PHE A 210 11.79 -8.48 -1.04
C PHE A 210 13.07 -7.67 -1.20
N ALA A 211 14.13 -8.35 -1.63
CA ALA A 211 15.44 -7.77 -1.91
C ALA A 211 15.99 -8.34 -3.22
N ILE A 212 17.02 -7.70 -3.78
CA ILE A 212 17.73 -8.26 -4.93
C ILE A 212 18.25 -9.65 -4.55
N GLY A 213 17.94 -10.65 -5.38
CA GLY A 213 18.29 -12.04 -5.14
C GLY A 213 17.26 -12.85 -4.34
N THR A 214 16.09 -12.28 -4.01
CA THR A 214 14.97 -13.07 -3.47
C THR A 214 14.57 -14.16 -4.46
N THR A 215 14.47 -15.40 -3.98
CA THR A 215 14.14 -16.60 -4.77
C THR A 215 12.71 -17.07 -4.52
N ALA A 216 12.19 -17.96 -5.37
CA ALA A 216 10.91 -18.61 -5.13
C ALA A 216 10.91 -19.38 -3.79
N ALA A 217 12.02 -19.99 -3.41
CA ALA A 217 12.14 -20.70 -2.13
C ALA A 217 12.09 -19.78 -0.89
N ASP A 218 12.45 -18.51 -1.03
CA ASP A 218 12.27 -17.53 0.06
C ASP A 218 10.80 -17.22 0.31
N ILE A 219 9.97 -17.22 -0.74
CA ILE A 219 8.54 -16.90 -0.70
C ILE A 219 7.74 -18.20 -0.40
N LEU A 220 8.07 -19.27 -1.07
CA LEU A 220 7.40 -20.55 -1.03
C LEU A 220 8.42 -21.66 -0.73
N PRO A 221 8.92 -21.75 0.51
CA PRO A 221 9.89 -22.76 0.87
C PRO A 221 9.30 -24.16 0.61
N PRO A 222 10.12 -25.11 0.10
CA PRO A 222 9.65 -26.47 -0.18
C PRO A 222 9.12 -27.15 1.08
N ALA A 223 8.05 -27.94 0.92
CA ALA A 223 7.47 -28.70 2.00
C ALA A 223 8.51 -29.67 2.62
N LYS A 224 8.54 -29.75 3.96
CA LYS A 224 9.43 -30.65 4.68
C LYS A 224 8.68 -31.91 5.10
N GLY A 225 9.35 -33.08 4.99
CA GLY A 225 8.85 -34.36 5.49
C GLY A 225 7.71 -34.96 4.66
N ASP A 226 6.80 -35.71 5.31
CA ASP A 226 5.72 -36.47 4.68
C ASP A 226 4.61 -35.63 4.02
N ASN A 227 4.67 -34.30 4.15
CA ASN A 227 3.67 -33.37 3.61
C ASN A 227 3.94 -32.93 2.17
N GLN A 228 4.78 -33.63 1.42
CA GLN A 228 5.13 -33.25 0.03
C GLN A 228 3.94 -33.20 -0.93
N ASN A 229 2.82 -33.83 -0.59
CA ASN A 229 1.57 -33.81 -1.37
C ASN A 229 0.50 -32.87 -0.77
N ALA A 230 0.79 -32.18 0.33
CA ALA A 230 -0.14 -31.21 0.87
C ALA A 230 -0.14 -29.93 0.06
N GLY A 231 -1.31 -29.30 -0.07
CA GLY A 231 -1.43 -27.97 -0.66
C GLY A 231 -0.72 -26.93 0.19
N ASP A 232 -0.19 -25.90 -0.46
CA ASP A 232 0.42 -24.74 0.21
C ASP A 232 -0.47 -23.50 0.06
N PRO A 233 -0.90 -22.86 1.16
CA PRO A 233 -1.79 -21.69 1.11
C PRO A 233 -1.15 -20.47 0.43
N LYS A 234 0.14 -20.49 0.16
CA LYS A 234 0.88 -19.40 -0.52
C LYS A 234 0.83 -19.46 -2.05
N ILE A 235 0.35 -20.54 -2.65
CA ILE A 235 0.25 -20.66 -4.12
C ILE A 235 -0.51 -19.49 -4.76
N PRO A 236 -1.64 -19.00 -4.21
CA PRO A 236 -2.32 -17.83 -4.75
C PRO A 236 -1.45 -16.58 -4.86
N TYR A 237 -0.51 -16.37 -3.95
CA TYR A 237 0.38 -15.19 -4.01
C TYR A 237 1.29 -15.23 -5.24
N ILE A 238 1.81 -16.41 -5.58
CA ILE A 238 2.64 -16.58 -6.79
C ILE A 238 1.79 -16.36 -8.05
N PHE A 239 0.53 -16.82 -8.05
CA PHE A 239 -0.39 -16.54 -9.16
C PHE A 239 -0.61 -15.03 -9.34
N TYR A 240 -0.81 -14.28 -8.25
CA TYR A 240 -1.01 -12.84 -8.30
C TYR A 240 0.25 -12.08 -8.75
N ILE A 241 1.44 -12.51 -8.32
CA ILE A 241 2.72 -11.97 -8.81
C ILE A 241 2.84 -12.18 -10.33
N TYR A 242 2.53 -13.40 -10.81
CA TYR A 242 2.55 -13.68 -12.25
C TYR A 242 1.53 -12.82 -13.01
N LEU A 243 0.30 -12.71 -12.52
CA LEU A 243 -0.76 -11.92 -13.19
C LEU A 243 -0.38 -10.43 -13.30
N ALA A 244 0.24 -9.87 -12.26
CA ALA A 244 0.77 -8.50 -12.31
C ALA A 244 1.89 -8.34 -13.34
N ALA A 245 2.80 -9.32 -13.41
CA ALA A 245 3.88 -9.32 -14.41
C ALA A 245 3.35 -9.48 -15.83
N ALA A 246 2.36 -10.37 -16.04
CA ALA A 246 1.77 -10.63 -17.35
C ALA A 246 0.90 -9.48 -17.87
N ASP A 247 0.33 -8.65 -16.98
CA ASP A 247 -0.34 -7.41 -17.39
C ASP A 247 0.69 -6.38 -17.89
N ALA A 248 1.84 -6.29 -17.23
CA ALA A 248 2.92 -5.39 -17.64
C ALA A 248 3.66 -5.89 -18.90
N ASP A 249 3.76 -7.21 -19.09
CA ASP A 249 4.36 -7.85 -20.26
C ASP A 249 3.48 -8.99 -20.80
N PRO A 250 2.59 -8.68 -21.75
CA PRO A 250 1.68 -9.68 -22.36
C PRO A 250 2.36 -10.81 -23.14
N SER A 251 3.67 -10.75 -23.33
CA SER A 251 4.45 -11.85 -23.96
C SER A 251 4.69 -13.04 -23.03
N LEU A 252 4.51 -12.85 -21.70
CA LEU A 252 4.69 -13.90 -20.70
C LEU A 252 3.56 -14.94 -20.82
N LYS A 253 3.94 -16.19 -21.11
CA LYS A 253 3.01 -17.30 -21.24
C LYS A 253 2.96 -18.11 -19.95
N PRO A 254 1.78 -18.37 -19.38
CA PRO A 254 1.67 -19.09 -18.11
C PRO A 254 2.27 -20.50 -18.18
N GLU A 255 2.24 -21.16 -19.34
CA GLU A 255 2.79 -22.48 -19.56
C GLU A 255 4.32 -22.54 -19.39
N ASP A 256 5.02 -21.42 -19.49
CA ASP A 256 6.47 -21.38 -19.28
C ASP A 256 6.82 -21.43 -17.77
N TYR A 257 5.93 -20.99 -16.90
CA TYR A 257 6.16 -20.81 -15.46
C TYR A 257 5.44 -21.80 -14.57
N PHE A 258 4.32 -22.36 -15.04
CA PHE A 258 3.46 -23.24 -14.26
C PHE A 258 3.25 -24.60 -14.90
N GLN A 259 3.12 -25.62 -14.06
CA GLN A 259 2.73 -26.96 -14.48
C GLN A 259 1.28 -26.96 -14.97
N ASP A 260 0.93 -27.88 -15.88
CA ASP A 260 -0.39 -27.94 -16.48
C ASP A 260 -1.52 -28.10 -15.46
N SER A 261 -1.25 -28.80 -14.35
CA SER A 261 -2.20 -28.98 -13.23
C SER A 261 -2.60 -27.67 -12.54
N ALA A 262 -1.75 -26.66 -12.61
CA ALA A 262 -1.98 -25.36 -11.95
C ALA A 262 -2.72 -24.36 -12.87
N LEU A 263 -2.62 -24.49 -14.18
CA LEU A 263 -3.16 -23.53 -15.16
C LEU A 263 -4.66 -23.23 -14.98
N PRO A 264 -5.55 -24.20 -14.71
CA PRO A 264 -6.97 -23.90 -14.51
C PRO A 264 -7.24 -23.02 -13.28
N LEU A 265 -6.43 -23.16 -12.21
CA LEU A 265 -6.58 -22.34 -11.00
C LEU A 265 -5.90 -20.97 -11.14
N LEU A 266 -4.80 -20.89 -11.90
CA LEU A 266 -4.21 -19.64 -12.30
C LEU A 266 -5.21 -18.78 -13.11
N GLU A 267 -5.93 -19.37 -14.06
CA GLU A 267 -6.97 -18.66 -14.83
C GLU A 267 -8.11 -18.17 -13.91
N GLN A 268 -8.53 -18.99 -12.94
CA GLN A 268 -9.52 -18.58 -11.94
C GLN A 268 -9.02 -17.46 -11.01
N ALA A 269 -7.69 -17.37 -10.76
CA ALA A 269 -7.11 -16.34 -9.92
C ALA A 269 -7.34 -14.92 -10.43
N LYS A 270 -7.59 -14.75 -11.73
CA LYS A 270 -7.98 -13.46 -12.34
C LYS A 270 -9.28 -12.89 -11.76
N ASN A 271 -10.18 -13.77 -11.26
CA ASN A 271 -11.52 -13.38 -10.86
C ASN A 271 -11.88 -13.81 -9.43
N LEU A 272 -11.12 -14.73 -8.82
CA LEU A 272 -11.39 -15.19 -7.47
C LEU A 272 -10.63 -14.35 -6.44
N CYS A 273 -11.33 -13.98 -5.38
CA CYS A 273 -10.70 -13.40 -4.20
C CYS A 273 -9.88 -14.45 -3.43
N ILE A 274 -9.00 -14.00 -2.55
CA ILE A 274 -7.98 -14.83 -1.90
C ILE A 274 -8.57 -16.06 -1.18
N THR A 275 -9.65 -15.90 -0.42
CA THR A 275 -10.19 -17.01 0.38
C THR A 275 -10.70 -18.17 -0.48
N PRO A 276 -11.61 -17.97 -1.45
CA PRO A 276 -12.05 -19.08 -2.32
C PRO A 276 -10.91 -19.63 -3.19
N LEU A 277 -9.96 -18.81 -3.64
CA LEU A 277 -8.82 -19.29 -4.40
C LEU A 277 -7.92 -20.19 -3.55
N THR A 278 -7.58 -19.76 -2.32
CA THR A 278 -6.78 -20.58 -1.39
C THR A 278 -7.45 -21.90 -1.08
N GLN A 279 -8.76 -21.91 -0.84
CA GLN A 279 -9.50 -23.17 -0.61
C GLN A 279 -9.42 -24.12 -1.81
N LYS A 280 -9.48 -23.60 -3.03
CA LYS A 280 -9.38 -24.41 -4.24
C LYS A 280 -7.97 -24.95 -4.46
N THR A 281 -6.93 -24.12 -4.30
CA THR A 281 -5.52 -24.55 -4.45
C THR A 281 -5.13 -25.58 -3.40
N MET A 282 -5.59 -25.39 -2.14
CA MET A 282 -5.39 -26.36 -1.06
C MET A 282 -6.08 -27.71 -1.36
N ARG A 283 -7.35 -27.71 -1.80
CA ARG A 283 -8.07 -28.95 -2.17
C ARG A 283 -7.44 -29.68 -3.36
N ALA A 284 -6.85 -28.93 -4.30
CA ALA A 284 -6.12 -29.49 -5.42
C ALA A 284 -4.72 -29.99 -5.05
N GLY A 285 -4.28 -29.79 -3.79
CA GLY A 285 -2.96 -30.20 -3.32
C GLY A 285 -1.81 -29.45 -3.98
N LEU A 286 -2.05 -28.22 -4.48
CA LEU A 286 -1.00 -27.44 -5.14
C LEU A 286 0.04 -26.96 -4.15
N ASN A 287 1.31 -27.19 -4.49
CA ASN A 287 2.50 -26.76 -3.75
C ASN A 287 3.63 -26.38 -4.71
N ALA A 288 4.76 -25.91 -4.21
CA ALA A 288 5.88 -25.50 -5.06
C ALA A 288 6.30 -26.57 -6.07
N GLY A 289 6.37 -27.85 -5.64
CA GLY A 289 6.88 -28.96 -6.45
C GLY A 289 6.00 -29.37 -7.63
N ASN A 290 4.66 -29.25 -7.50
CA ASN A 290 3.69 -29.63 -8.52
C ASN A 290 3.03 -28.45 -9.24
N THR A 291 3.42 -27.21 -8.88
CA THR A 291 2.84 -25.98 -9.43
C THR A 291 3.83 -25.20 -10.27
N LEU A 292 5.09 -25.09 -9.79
CA LEU A 292 6.08 -24.19 -10.36
C LEU A 292 7.02 -24.93 -11.34
N LYS A 293 7.38 -24.25 -12.44
CA LYS A 293 8.49 -24.61 -13.30
C LYS A 293 9.74 -23.80 -12.95
N PRO A 294 10.97 -24.26 -13.30
CA PRO A 294 12.21 -23.54 -12.96
C PRO A 294 12.27 -22.09 -13.47
N ALA A 295 11.57 -21.79 -14.57
CA ALA A 295 11.52 -20.44 -15.13
C ALA A 295 10.88 -19.41 -14.19
N ILE A 296 10.17 -19.82 -13.12
CA ILE A 296 9.60 -18.91 -12.12
C ILE A 296 10.67 -18.03 -11.48
N GLU A 297 11.91 -18.52 -11.33
CA GLU A 297 13.01 -17.73 -10.78
C GLU A 297 13.36 -16.53 -11.67
N SER A 298 13.29 -16.69 -12.99
CA SER A 298 13.51 -15.59 -13.93
C SER A 298 12.38 -14.55 -13.87
N LEU A 299 11.14 -15.00 -13.72
CA LEU A 299 9.98 -14.11 -13.53
C LEU A 299 10.17 -13.26 -12.28
N LEU A 300 10.52 -13.89 -11.15
CA LEU A 300 10.76 -13.18 -9.89
C LEU A 300 11.95 -12.22 -9.99
N SER A 301 13.08 -12.65 -10.54
CA SER A 301 14.26 -11.81 -10.71
C SER A 301 13.99 -10.56 -11.57
N ASN A 302 13.20 -10.73 -12.65
CA ASN A 302 12.84 -9.61 -13.53
C ASN A 302 11.81 -8.67 -12.89
N GLY A 303 10.85 -9.22 -12.14
CA GLY A 303 9.77 -8.48 -11.49
C GLY A 303 10.16 -7.86 -10.15
N ILE A 304 11.24 -8.30 -9.51
CA ILE A 304 11.59 -7.94 -8.13
C ILE A 304 11.67 -6.43 -7.90
N ASN A 305 12.17 -5.68 -8.88
CA ASN A 305 12.34 -4.23 -8.77
C ASN A 305 11.02 -3.48 -8.48
N THR A 306 9.88 -4.02 -8.88
CA THR A 306 8.56 -3.42 -8.60
C THR A 306 8.11 -3.63 -7.15
N MET A 307 8.69 -4.64 -6.47
CA MET A 307 8.36 -5.03 -5.11
C MET A 307 9.33 -4.44 -4.07
N LEU A 308 10.47 -3.88 -4.52
CA LEU A 308 11.46 -3.31 -3.60
C LEU A 308 10.90 -2.10 -2.89
N TYR A 309 11.17 -2.01 -1.60
CA TYR A 309 10.94 -0.78 -0.86
C TYR A 309 11.81 0.36 -1.41
N PRO A 310 11.30 1.60 -1.53
CA PRO A 310 12.09 2.72 -2.04
C PRO A 310 13.26 3.07 -1.12
N THR A 311 13.13 2.79 0.16
CA THR A 311 14.15 2.94 1.19
C THR A 311 13.83 2.08 2.40
N MET A 312 14.83 1.68 3.15
CA MET A 312 14.69 1.08 4.47
C MET A 312 14.85 2.11 5.60
N HIS A 313 15.26 3.35 5.27
CA HIS A 313 15.37 4.45 6.22
C HIS A 313 14.10 5.29 6.24
N ILE A 314 13.34 5.22 7.34
CA ILE A 314 12.13 6.00 7.60
C ILE A 314 12.40 6.99 8.74
N GLN A 315 11.98 8.26 8.56
CA GLN A 315 12.29 9.33 9.52
C GLN A 315 11.42 9.30 10.78
N HIS A 316 10.24 8.70 10.73
CA HIS A 316 9.36 8.55 11.88
C HIS A 316 9.47 7.14 12.49
N PRO A 317 9.04 6.92 13.73
CA PRO A 317 9.11 5.62 14.39
C PRO A 317 8.28 4.54 13.67
N VAL A 318 8.80 3.30 13.67
CA VAL A 318 8.16 2.13 13.05
C VAL A 318 8.00 1.03 14.10
N PHE A 319 6.79 0.48 14.24
CA PHE A 319 6.50 -0.71 15.01
C PHE A 319 6.38 -1.91 14.08
N ILE A 320 7.03 -3.03 14.44
CA ILE A 320 7.04 -4.27 13.64
C ILE A 320 6.60 -5.42 14.54
N GLY A 321 5.39 -5.94 14.31
CA GLY A 321 4.87 -7.14 14.98
C GLY A 321 5.08 -8.39 14.13
N ILE A 322 5.68 -9.43 14.68
CA ILE A 322 6.07 -10.67 14.03
C ILE A 322 5.44 -11.86 14.73
N GLY A 323 4.70 -12.71 14.01
CA GLY A 323 4.22 -13.98 14.53
C GLY A 323 5.29 -15.07 14.40
N SER A 324 5.62 -15.78 15.50
CA SER A 324 6.66 -16.81 15.44
C SER A 324 6.20 -18.10 14.73
N ALA A 325 4.89 -18.28 14.53
CA ALA A 325 4.30 -19.38 13.78
C ALA A 325 3.75 -18.96 12.42
N ASP A 326 4.14 -17.80 11.90
CA ASP A 326 3.69 -17.30 10.60
C ASP A 326 4.28 -18.12 9.45
N ILE A 327 3.42 -18.81 8.70
CA ILE A 327 3.79 -19.58 7.50
C ILE A 327 3.46 -18.84 6.19
N ASN A 328 2.60 -17.83 6.23
CA ASN A 328 2.19 -17.06 5.04
C ASN A 328 3.29 -16.08 4.62
N VAL A 329 3.82 -15.34 5.57
CA VAL A 329 5.08 -14.60 5.43
C VAL A 329 6.06 -15.21 6.42
N PRO A 330 7.01 -16.04 5.96
CA PRO A 330 7.88 -16.78 6.87
C PRO A 330 8.53 -15.86 7.92
N THR A 331 8.49 -16.27 9.19
CA THR A 331 9.05 -15.51 10.32
C THR A 331 10.49 -15.06 10.05
N THR A 332 11.30 -15.91 9.40
CA THR A 332 12.68 -15.58 9.00
C THR A 332 12.75 -14.42 8.00
N MET A 333 11.76 -14.31 7.10
CA MET A 333 11.67 -13.18 6.17
C MET A 333 11.34 -11.88 6.92
N GLN A 334 10.41 -11.92 7.86
CA GLN A 334 10.03 -10.76 8.68
C GLN A 334 11.18 -10.29 9.58
N LEU A 335 11.95 -11.21 10.14
CA LEU A 335 13.15 -10.89 10.94
C LEU A 335 14.21 -10.20 10.06
N ARG A 336 14.47 -10.70 8.86
CA ARG A 336 15.38 -10.04 7.90
C ARG A 336 14.91 -8.62 7.54
N PHE A 337 13.60 -8.42 7.38
CA PHE A 337 13.04 -7.07 7.19
C PHE A 337 13.34 -6.16 8.38
N ALA A 338 13.05 -6.62 9.60
CA ALA A 338 13.29 -5.84 10.82
C ALA A 338 14.77 -5.47 10.99
N ASP A 339 15.68 -6.41 10.69
CA ASP A 339 17.13 -6.16 10.74
C ASP A 339 17.56 -5.12 9.69
N ALA A 340 17.04 -5.21 8.47
CA ALA A 340 17.34 -4.25 7.40
C ALA A 340 16.83 -2.83 7.75
N VAL A 341 15.64 -2.71 8.33
CA VAL A 341 15.06 -1.45 8.81
C VAL A 341 15.94 -0.81 9.90
N LYS A 342 16.37 -1.59 10.88
CA LYS A 342 17.27 -1.12 11.96
C LYS A 342 18.65 -0.75 11.41
N ALA A 343 19.22 -1.58 10.54
CA ALA A 343 20.53 -1.33 9.93
C ALA A 343 20.56 -0.04 9.08
N ALA A 344 19.42 0.34 8.49
CA ALA A 344 19.25 1.59 7.76
C ALA A 344 19.11 2.83 8.69
N GLY A 345 19.09 2.67 10.00
CA GLY A 345 18.98 3.74 10.98
C GLY A 345 17.55 4.21 11.27
N THR A 346 16.53 3.43 10.88
CA THR A 346 15.14 3.67 11.27
C THR A 346 14.94 3.33 12.74
N GLN A 347 14.25 4.21 13.49
CA GLN A 347 13.83 3.92 14.85
C GLN A 347 12.72 2.86 14.83
N ALA A 348 13.08 1.58 15.03
CA ALA A 348 12.15 0.46 14.94
C ALA A 348 12.02 -0.27 16.29
N GLU A 349 10.77 -0.42 16.75
CA GLU A 349 10.40 -1.32 17.86
C GLU A 349 9.88 -2.63 17.27
N VAL A 350 10.50 -3.74 17.63
CA VAL A 350 10.16 -5.06 17.09
C VAL A 350 9.64 -5.95 18.22
N GLN A 351 8.45 -6.51 18.03
CA GLN A 351 7.81 -7.44 18.95
C GLN A 351 7.53 -8.77 18.25
N VAL A 352 8.08 -9.84 18.81
CA VAL A 352 7.75 -11.22 18.39
C VAL A 352 6.65 -11.78 19.28
N TYR A 353 5.59 -12.26 18.64
CA TYR A 353 4.44 -12.88 19.30
C TYR A 353 4.55 -14.39 19.20
N GLU A 354 4.96 -15.00 20.30
CA GLU A 354 5.25 -16.42 20.34
C GLU A 354 4.00 -17.28 20.11
N GLY A 355 4.11 -18.26 19.21
CA GLY A 355 3.03 -19.18 18.85
C GLY A 355 1.91 -18.57 18.00
N LEU A 356 1.96 -17.27 17.67
CA LEU A 356 0.94 -16.65 16.82
C LEU A 356 1.30 -16.77 15.34
N ASP A 357 0.27 -17.09 14.55
CA ASP A 357 0.35 -17.16 13.09
C ASP A 357 0.15 -15.80 12.43
N HIS A 358 0.11 -15.79 11.11
CA HIS A 358 -0.05 -14.59 10.26
C HIS A 358 -1.28 -13.74 10.62
N SER A 359 -2.41 -14.39 10.85
CA SER A 359 -3.68 -13.72 11.16
C SER A 359 -3.82 -13.43 12.64
N GLY A 360 -3.34 -14.36 13.47
CA GLY A 360 -3.43 -14.28 14.92
C GLY A 360 -2.59 -13.18 15.55
N THR A 361 -1.58 -12.68 14.86
CA THR A 361 -0.71 -11.58 15.33
C THR A 361 -1.40 -10.22 15.32
N VAL A 362 -2.40 -10.00 14.46
CA VAL A 362 -2.95 -8.66 14.18
C VAL A 362 -3.57 -8.02 15.42
N ASN A 363 -4.59 -8.63 16.02
CA ASN A 363 -5.27 -8.05 17.18
C ASN A 363 -4.40 -8.00 18.45
N PRO A 364 -3.62 -9.04 18.80
CA PRO A 364 -2.69 -8.95 19.92
C PRO A 364 -1.63 -7.86 19.80
N SER A 365 -1.25 -7.47 18.56
CA SER A 365 -0.28 -6.39 18.35
C SER A 365 -0.73 -5.03 18.89
N LEU A 366 -2.05 -4.81 19.04
CA LEU A 366 -2.60 -3.59 19.64
C LEU A 366 -2.10 -3.34 21.06
N ARG A 367 -1.83 -4.41 21.83
CA ARG A 367 -1.31 -4.30 23.19
C ARG A 367 0.00 -3.51 23.26
N ASP A 368 0.82 -3.63 22.22
CA ASP A 368 2.16 -3.04 22.18
C ASP A 368 2.22 -1.82 21.23
N SER A 369 1.50 -1.88 20.09
CA SER A 369 1.50 -0.79 19.09
C SER A 369 0.73 0.46 19.56
N VAL A 370 -0.34 0.32 20.34
CA VAL A 370 -1.06 1.50 20.89
C VAL A 370 -0.19 2.26 21.90
N PRO A 371 0.43 1.63 22.93
CA PRO A 371 1.38 2.33 23.79
C PRO A 371 2.59 2.89 23.05
N PHE A 372 3.07 2.23 22.00
CA PHE A 372 4.15 2.74 21.14
C PHE A 372 3.79 4.13 20.55
N LEU A 373 2.58 4.30 20.02
CA LEU A 373 2.12 5.58 19.48
C LEU A 373 2.04 6.67 20.56
N ILE A 374 1.49 6.34 21.73
CA ILE A 374 1.34 7.29 22.84
C ILE A 374 2.70 7.78 23.34
N ARG A 375 3.71 6.90 23.44
CA ARG A 375 5.08 7.30 23.82
C ARG A 375 5.69 8.26 22.80
N GLY A 376 5.47 8.03 21.51
CA GLY A 376 5.93 8.92 20.43
C GLY A 376 5.33 10.30 20.47
N ASP A 377 4.10 10.45 20.94
CA ASP A 377 3.42 11.75 21.09
C ASP A 377 3.89 12.55 22.33
N VAL A 378 4.27 11.87 23.40
CA VAL A 378 4.78 12.51 24.63
C VAL A 378 6.16 13.12 24.41
N VAL A 379 7.06 12.39 23.75
CA VAL A 379 8.46 12.84 23.49
C VAL A 379 8.53 14.09 22.59
N LYS A 380 7.49 14.36 21.78
CA LYS A 380 7.46 15.54 20.90
C LYS A 380 6.81 16.79 21.53
N LYS A 381 6.27 16.67 22.75
CA LYS A 381 5.68 17.81 23.50
C LYS A 381 6.65 18.47 24.48
N GLU A 382 7.82 17.89 24.68
CA GLU A 382 8.96 18.47 25.40
C GLU A 382 9.96 19.11 24.42
#